data_4aac4917ab7dbd06997ea6babc9a4c27
#
_entry.id   4aac4917ab7dbd06997ea6babc9a4c27
#
_cell.length_a   1.000
_cell.length_b   1.000
_cell.length_c   1.000
_cell.angle_alpha   90.00
_cell.angle_beta   90.00
_cell.angle_gamma   90.00
#
_symmetry.space_group_name_H-M   'P 1'
#
loop_
_entity.id
_entity.type
_entity.pdbx_description
1 polymer ?
#
loop_
_entity_poly.entity_id
_entity_poly.type
_entity_poly.pdbx_seq_one_letter_code
_entity_poly.pdbx_strand_id
1 'polypeptide(L)'
;MRTGVPGQRVGDPDAEEVRYAPQWLQLREPADAAARAVDLLDPLRIRLANRPVRGGLAIHDLGCGTGSMGRWLAPRLDGAQHWILHDRDPYLLHFATVGAPKAAADGSHVGVTTQRGDIGRLTADALAGASLVTASALLDVLTAEEIDRLAAACAGAGVPALLTLSVAGRVDITPADPLDAEITEAFNTHQRRGDLLGPDAVTEACEAFARYGATVRVHPSPWRLGRDEADLTAEWLRGWVAAAVEERPELAGRAETYLESRLAACAAGELRVVVHHSDVLALPHPVGGAA
;
A
#
# COMPACT_ATOMS: atom_id res chain seq x y z
N MET A 1 21.56 -7.89 -18.13
CA MET A 1 20.66 -6.99 -17.39
C MET A 1 19.66 -7.89 -16.67
N ARG A 2 19.76 -8.05 -15.35
CA ARG A 2 18.78 -8.81 -14.58
C ARG A 2 17.64 -7.86 -14.27
N THR A 3 16.50 -8.07 -14.90
CA THR A 3 15.24 -7.37 -14.61
C THR A 3 14.74 -7.87 -13.27
N GLY A 4 14.75 -7.00 -12.26
CA GLY A 4 14.19 -7.31 -10.94
C GLY A 4 12.69 -7.51 -11.03
N VAL A 5 12.22 -8.64 -10.53
CA VAL A 5 10.79 -8.97 -10.40
C VAL A 5 10.13 -8.07 -9.36
N PRO A 6 8.85 -7.65 -9.51
CA PRO A 6 8.13 -6.89 -8.49
C PRO A 6 8.15 -7.62 -7.15
N GLY A 7 8.75 -7.01 -6.13
CA GLY A 7 8.93 -7.62 -4.81
C GLY A 7 10.17 -8.49 -4.65
N GLN A 8 11.05 -8.60 -5.66
CA GLN A 8 12.35 -9.28 -5.50
C GLN A 8 13.38 -8.39 -4.79
N ARG A 9 14.14 -9.03 -3.89
CA ARG A 9 15.33 -8.45 -3.27
C ARG A 9 16.39 -8.21 -4.36
N VAL A 10 16.72 -6.96 -4.63
CA VAL A 10 17.89 -6.57 -5.40
C VAL A 10 18.94 -6.13 -4.39
N GLY A 11 19.88 -6.99 -4.05
CA GLY A 11 20.93 -6.62 -3.11
C GLY A 11 21.96 -7.73 -2.90
N ASP A 12 23.13 -7.33 -2.43
CA ASP A 12 24.22 -8.09 -1.87
C ASP A 12 23.69 -9.11 -0.82
N PRO A 13 24.17 -10.35 -0.77
CA PRO A 13 23.73 -11.38 0.18
C PRO A 13 23.85 -10.97 1.67
N ASP A 14 24.55 -9.88 1.99
CA ASP A 14 24.69 -9.34 3.33
C ASP A 14 23.77 -8.15 3.65
N ALA A 15 22.87 -7.73 2.74
CA ALA A 15 21.90 -6.67 2.96
C ALA A 15 20.46 -7.15 2.69
N GLU A 16 19.75 -7.49 3.75
CA GLU A 16 18.35 -7.97 3.75
C GLU A 16 17.30 -6.88 3.42
N GLU A 17 17.59 -5.94 2.52
CA GLU A 17 16.64 -4.88 2.20
C GLU A 17 15.91 -5.15 0.87
N VAL A 18 14.60 -5.38 0.95
CA VAL A 18 13.73 -5.37 -0.23
C VAL A 18 13.69 -3.95 -0.79
N ARG A 19 14.23 -3.73 -1.98
CA ARG A 19 14.17 -2.46 -2.69
C ARG A 19 13.17 -2.56 -3.83
N TYR A 20 12.23 -1.63 -3.87
CA TYR A 20 11.30 -1.51 -5.00
C TYR A 20 11.90 -0.62 -6.08
N ALA A 21 11.83 -1.09 -7.34
CA ALA A 21 12.24 -0.26 -8.47
C ALA A 21 11.26 0.91 -8.66
N PRO A 22 11.72 2.17 -8.78
CA PRO A 22 10.83 3.31 -9.02
C PRO A 22 9.94 3.13 -10.25
N GLN A 23 10.46 2.45 -11.28
CA GLN A 23 9.71 2.14 -12.52
C GLN A 23 8.48 1.27 -12.24
N TRP A 24 8.59 0.28 -11.35
CA TRP A 24 7.46 -0.53 -10.92
C TRP A 24 6.41 0.31 -10.19
N LEU A 25 6.84 1.17 -9.26
CA LEU A 25 5.94 2.05 -8.52
C LEU A 25 5.22 3.05 -9.43
N GLN A 26 5.91 3.56 -10.46
CA GLN A 26 5.32 4.43 -11.46
C GLN A 26 4.34 3.70 -12.36
N LEU A 27 4.66 2.46 -12.77
CA LEU A 27 3.83 1.63 -13.64
C LEU A 27 2.49 1.29 -12.98
N ARG A 28 2.48 0.99 -11.69
CA ARG A 28 1.27 0.62 -10.96
C ARG A 28 0.41 1.82 -10.52
N GLU A 29 0.98 3.02 -10.45
CA GLU A 29 0.31 4.19 -9.85
C GLU A 29 -1.06 4.53 -10.45
N PRO A 30 -1.30 4.47 -11.78
CA PRO A 30 -2.62 4.70 -12.35
C PRO A 30 -3.67 3.67 -11.87
N ALA A 31 -3.29 2.38 -11.82
CA ALA A 31 -4.16 1.32 -11.33
C ALA A 31 -4.43 1.46 -9.82
N ASP A 32 -3.42 1.81 -9.04
CA ASP A 32 -3.56 2.14 -7.62
C ASP A 32 -4.56 3.29 -7.41
N ALA A 33 -4.39 4.38 -8.15
CA ALA A 33 -5.24 5.56 -8.05
C ALA A 33 -6.71 5.26 -8.41
N ALA A 34 -6.93 4.41 -9.42
CA ALA A 34 -8.27 3.99 -9.85
C ALA A 34 -8.94 3.03 -8.86
N ALA A 35 -8.13 2.22 -8.15
CA ALA A 35 -8.63 1.20 -7.23
C ALA A 35 -8.96 1.72 -5.83
N ARG A 36 -8.26 2.76 -5.33
CA ARG A 36 -8.46 3.30 -3.98
C ARG A 36 -9.91 3.66 -3.71
N ALA A 37 -10.42 3.24 -2.55
CA ALA A 37 -11.81 3.40 -2.14
C ALA A 37 -12.15 4.86 -1.79
N VAL A 38 -12.76 5.58 -2.74
CA VAL A 38 -13.20 6.97 -2.54
C VAL A 38 -14.29 7.11 -1.47
N ASP A 39 -15.05 6.05 -1.19
CA ASP A 39 -16.10 6.01 -0.17
C ASP A 39 -15.56 6.21 1.25
N LEU A 40 -14.26 5.97 1.46
CA LEU A 40 -13.60 6.24 2.75
C LEU A 40 -13.23 7.71 2.95
N LEU A 41 -13.30 8.54 1.90
CA LEU A 41 -12.91 9.95 1.99
C LEU A 41 -13.90 10.79 2.77
N ASP A 42 -15.22 10.57 2.65
CA ASP A 42 -16.21 11.38 3.37
C ASP A 42 -16.12 11.21 4.89
N PRO A 43 -16.09 9.98 5.46
CA PRO A 43 -15.85 9.82 6.89
C PRO A 43 -14.49 10.37 7.35
N LEU A 44 -13.45 10.28 6.51
CA LEU A 44 -12.15 10.90 6.79
C LEU A 44 -12.25 12.44 6.83
N ARG A 45 -12.85 13.07 5.82
CA ARG A 45 -13.04 14.54 5.76
C ARG A 45 -13.82 15.06 6.96
N ILE A 46 -14.91 14.37 7.34
CA ILE A 46 -15.68 14.71 8.54
C ILE A 46 -14.79 14.65 9.78
N ARG A 47 -13.96 13.62 9.90
CA ARG A 47 -13.02 13.46 11.03
C ARG A 47 -12.01 14.60 11.09
N LEU A 48 -11.42 14.95 9.93
CA LEU A 48 -10.41 16.02 9.83
C LEU A 48 -11.01 17.41 10.13
N ALA A 49 -12.21 17.68 9.63
CA ALA A 49 -12.92 18.94 9.87
C ALA A 49 -13.28 19.16 11.35
N ASN A 50 -13.60 18.07 12.08
CA ASN A 50 -13.91 18.12 13.51
C ASN A 50 -12.67 18.21 14.41
N ARG A 51 -11.45 18.23 13.85
CA ARG A 51 -10.20 18.38 14.56
C ARG A 51 -9.47 19.63 14.07
N PRO A 52 -9.81 20.81 14.62
CA PRO A 52 -9.19 22.05 14.16
C PRO A 52 -7.68 22.02 14.47
N VAL A 53 -6.87 22.00 13.43
CA VAL A 53 -5.41 22.08 13.52
C VAL A 53 -5.01 23.50 13.14
N ARG A 54 -4.37 24.23 14.05
CA ARG A 54 -3.76 25.51 13.72
C ARG A 54 -2.60 25.27 12.74
N GLY A 55 -2.67 25.88 11.54
CA GLY A 55 -1.60 25.80 10.55
C GLY A 55 -1.80 24.80 9.42
N GLY A 56 -2.91 24.09 9.35
CA GLY A 56 -3.24 23.12 8.29
C GLY A 56 -3.03 21.67 8.71
N LEU A 57 -3.26 20.75 7.78
CA LEU A 57 -3.18 19.31 8.04
C LEU A 57 -1.71 18.83 8.02
N ALA A 58 -1.25 18.18 9.08
CA ALA A 58 0.01 17.46 9.12
C ALA A 58 -0.25 15.97 8.83
N ILE A 59 0.30 15.44 7.74
CA ILE A 59 -0.01 14.10 7.23
C ILE A 59 1.30 13.29 7.16
N HIS A 60 1.35 12.17 7.87
CA HIS A 60 2.47 11.23 7.81
C HIS A 60 2.15 10.12 6.80
N ASP A 61 2.96 10.00 5.75
CA ASP A 61 2.84 8.96 4.72
C ASP A 61 3.94 7.92 4.93
N LEU A 62 3.55 6.74 5.42
CA LEU A 62 4.46 5.67 5.82
C LEU A 62 4.76 4.75 4.65
N GLY A 63 6.05 4.47 4.40
CA GLY A 63 6.48 3.71 3.23
C GLY A 63 6.03 4.41 1.94
N CYS A 64 6.24 5.74 1.87
CA CYS A 64 5.66 6.57 0.83
C CYS A 64 6.10 6.21 -0.61
N GLY A 65 7.17 5.42 -0.76
CA GLY A 65 7.72 5.06 -2.06
C GLY A 65 8.02 6.31 -2.90
N THR A 66 7.44 6.39 -4.09
CA THR A 66 7.54 7.56 -4.98
C THR A 66 6.50 8.64 -4.69
N GLY A 67 5.71 8.54 -3.62
CA GLY A 67 4.74 9.55 -3.19
C GLY A 67 3.36 9.47 -3.85
N SER A 68 2.96 8.30 -4.37
CA SER A 68 1.68 8.10 -5.08
C SER A 68 0.46 8.42 -4.21
N MET A 69 0.54 8.13 -2.89
CA MET A 69 -0.55 8.43 -1.95
C MET A 69 -0.78 9.93 -1.81
N GLY A 70 0.28 10.71 -1.68
CA GLY A 70 0.19 12.17 -1.62
C GLY A 70 -0.39 12.76 -2.91
N ARG A 71 0.04 12.29 -4.08
CA ARG A 71 -0.51 12.72 -5.39
C ARG A 71 -2.00 12.40 -5.54
N TRP A 72 -2.44 11.27 -4.98
CA TRP A 72 -3.85 10.89 -5.03
C TRP A 72 -4.70 11.64 -4.00
N LEU A 73 -4.23 11.75 -2.75
CA LEU A 73 -5.06 12.23 -1.64
C LEU A 73 -5.03 13.76 -1.48
N ALA A 74 -3.88 14.42 -1.67
CA ALA A 74 -3.76 15.85 -1.43
C ALA A 74 -4.78 16.70 -2.21
N PRO A 75 -5.02 16.46 -3.52
CA PRO A 75 -6.03 17.21 -4.28
C PRO A 75 -7.48 16.78 -3.96
N ARG A 76 -7.69 15.95 -2.95
CA ARG A 76 -9.01 15.49 -2.46
C ARG A 76 -9.32 15.96 -1.05
N LEU A 77 -8.39 16.64 -0.40
CA LEU A 77 -8.57 17.25 0.93
C LEU A 77 -8.45 18.77 0.82
N ASP A 78 -9.30 19.49 1.56
CA ASP A 78 -9.27 20.95 1.64
C ASP A 78 -8.26 21.44 2.70
N GLY A 79 -7.81 22.68 2.55
CA GLY A 79 -6.92 23.37 3.47
C GLY A 79 -5.44 23.12 3.21
N ALA A 80 -4.60 23.96 3.79
CA ALA A 80 -3.16 23.82 3.70
C ALA A 80 -2.70 22.47 4.28
N GLN A 81 -1.72 21.84 3.61
CA GLN A 81 -1.23 20.52 3.99
C GLN A 81 0.28 20.52 4.10
N HIS A 82 0.80 19.79 5.09
CA HIS A 82 2.21 19.48 5.23
C HIS A 82 2.36 17.95 5.32
N TRP A 83 2.99 17.36 4.32
CA TRP A 83 3.24 15.92 4.24
C TRP A 83 4.63 15.59 4.75
N ILE A 84 4.70 14.65 5.69
CA ILE A 84 5.93 14.06 6.21
C ILE A 84 6.06 12.69 5.56
N LEU A 85 6.93 12.57 4.58
CA LEU A 85 7.13 11.38 3.75
C LEU A 85 8.16 10.47 4.40
N HIS A 86 7.73 9.30 4.87
CA HIS A 86 8.60 8.31 5.50
C HIS A 86 8.92 7.19 4.53
N ASP A 87 10.21 6.92 4.33
CA ASP A 87 10.69 5.72 3.64
C ASP A 87 12.11 5.40 4.13
N ARG A 88 12.51 4.13 4.01
CA ARG A 88 13.89 3.72 4.31
C ARG A 88 14.83 4.01 3.15
N ASP A 89 14.32 4.03 1.91
CA ASP A 89 15.11 4.26 0.70
C ASP A 89 15.17 5.75 0.34
N PRO A 90 16.36 6.40 0.49
CA PRO A 90 16.53 7.82 0.17
C PRO A 90 16.32 8.11 -1.31
N TYR A 91 16.50 7.12 -2.19
CA TYR A 91 16.27 7.29 -3.62
C TYR A 91 14.77 7.44 -3.92
N LEU A 92 13.90 6.65 -3.26
CA LEU A 92 12.44 6.80 -3.36
C LEU A 92 11.96 8.13 -2.79
N LEU A 93 12.51 8.56 -1.64
CA LEU A 93 12.21 9.86 -1.04
C LEU A 93 12.54 11.05 -1.99
N HIS A 94 13.59 10.93 -2.79
CA HIS A 94 13.91 11.93 -3.81
C HIS A 94 12.76 12.03 -4.85
N PHE A 95 12.29 10.90 -5.40
CA PHE A 95 11.17 10.89 -6.34
C PHE A 95 9.88 11.42 -5.72
N ALA A 96 9.59 11.04 -4.49
CA ALA A 96 8.42 11.51 -3.76
C ALA A 96 8.41 13.03 -3.58
N THR A 97 9.58 13.62 -3.30
CA THR A 97 9.73 15.08 -3.16
C THR A 97 9.55 15.81 -4.48
N VAL A 98 10.19 15.31 -5.55
CA VAL A 98 10.12 15.93 -6.89
C VAL A 98 8.70 15.87 -7.45
N GLY A 99 8.02 14.75 -7.27
CA GLY A 99 6.66 14.51 -7.75
C GLY A 99 5.54 14.97 -6.81
N ALA A 100 5.86 15.67 -5.71
CA ALA A 100 4.87 16.05 -4.71
C ALA A 100 3.81 17.02 -5.27
N PRO A 101 2.53 16.87 -4.87
CA PRO A 101 1.47 17.82 -5.23
C PRO A 101 1.76 19.17 -4.60
N LYS A 102 1.34 20.25 -5.25
CA LYS A 102 1.58 21.64 -4.78
C LYS A 102 0.34 22.32 -4.25
N ALA A 103 -0.84 21.75 -4.54
CA ALA A 103 -2.12 22.33 -4.16
C ALA A 103 -3.09 21.25 -3.64
N ALA A 104 -3.86 21.63 -2.62
CA ALA A 104 -5.00 20.93 -2.08
C ALA A 104 -6.24 21.06 -2.99
N ALA A 105 -7.37 20.45 -2.63
CA ALA A 105 -8.62 20.53 -3.39
C ALA A 105 -9.13 21.96 -3.55
N ASP A 106 -8.99 22.79 -2.53
CA ASP A 106 -9.39 24.22 -2.52
C ASP A 106 -8.31 25.18 -3.03
N GLY A 107 -7.19 24.68 -3.57
CA GLY A 107 -6.05 25.45 -4.03
C GLY A 107 -5.06 25.86 -2.94
N SER A 108 -5.29 25.52 -1.67
CA SER A 108 -4.36 25.78 -0.57
C SER A 108 -3.02 25.09 -0.79
N HIS A 109 -1.95 25.66 -0.21
CA HIS A 109 -0.58 25.17 -0.38
C HIS A 109 -0.37 23.78 0.21
N VAL A 110 0.35 22.94 -0.52
CA VAL A 110 0.83 21.62 -0.08
C VAL A 110 2.37 21.67 -0.02
N GLY A 111 2.92 21.47 1.18
CA GLY A 111 4.35 21.32 1.41
C GLY A 111 4.72 19.90 1.77
N VAL A 112 5.99 19.52 1.54
CA VAL A 112 6.52 18.21 1.90
C VAL A 112 7.85 18.32 2.62
N THR A 113 8.06 17.39 3.57
CA THR A 113 9.38 17.08 4.15
C THR A 113 9.59 15.57 4.12
N THR A 114 10.83 15.14 4.13
CA THR A 114 11.17 13.71 4.12
C THR A 114 11.79 13.31 5.45
N GLN A 115 11.46 12.10 5.88
CA GLN A 115 12.05 11.49 7.05
C GLN A 115 12.49 10.07 6.71
N ARG A 116 13.81 9.86 6.65
CA ARG A 116 14.35 8.51 6.50
C ARG A 116 14.23 7.76 7.81
N GLY A 117 13.63 6.58 7.80
CA GLY A 117 13.49 5.78 9.02
C GLY A 117 12.73 4.48 8.81
N ASP A 118 12.74 3.70 9.87
CA ASP A 118 12.00 2.46 9.99
C ASP A 118 10.62 2.77 10.60
N ILE A 119 9.57 2.34 9.92
CA ILE A 119 8.17 2.51 10.32
C ILE A 119 7.87 1.76 11.61
N GLY A 120 8.56 0.64 11.85
CA GLY A 120 8.44 -0.14 13.08
C GLY A 120 8.83 0.60 14.36
N ARG A 121 9.37 1.82 14.26
CA ARG A 121 9.73 2.70 15.40
C ARG A 121 8.77 3.87 15.61
N LEU A 122 7.62 3.87 14.93
CA LEU A 122 6.64 4.94 15.08
C LEU A 122 6.05 4.91 16.51
N THR A 123 5.99 6.06 17.15
CA THR A 123 5.43 6.23 18.51
C THR A 123 4.31 7.28 18.50
N ALA A 124 3.47 7.28 19.53
CA ALA A 124 2.44 8.31 19.70
C ALA A 124 3.04 9.72 19.79
N ASP A 125 4.20 9.87 20.43
CA ASP A 125 4.91 11.15 20.53
C ASP A 125 5.38 11.65 19.15
N ALA A 126 5.83 10.74 18.26
CA ALA A 126 6.21 11.08 16.90
C ALA A 126 5.01 11.55 16.06
N LEU A 127 3.80 11.14 16.44
CA LEU A 127 2.54 11.55 15.80
C LEU A 127 1.86 12.74 16.52
N ALA A 128 2.52 13.34 17.53
CA ALA A 128 1.95 14.47 18.25
C ALA A 128 1.69 15.64 17.28
N GLY A 129 0.44 16.10 17.21
CA GLY A 129 0.02 17.15 16.28
C GLY A 129 -0.27 16.69 14.84
N ALA A 130 -0.07 15.42 14.51
CA ALA A 130 -0.47 14.87 13.22
C ALA A 130 -2.00 14.91 13.05
N SER A 131 -2.45 15.10 11.82
CA SER A 131 -3.86 15.07 11.44
C SER A 131 -4.27 13.73 10.86
N LEU A 132 -3.36 13.04 10.19
CA LEU A 132 -3.61 11.79 9.47
C LEU A 132 -2.31 10.99 9.34
N VAL A 133 -2.42 9.68 9.44
CA VAL A 133 -1.41 8.72 8.99
C VAL A 133 -1.92 8.04 7.73
N THR A 134 -1.08 7.91 6.71
CA THR A 134 -1.38 7.15 5.49
C THR A 134 -0.31 6.09 5.25
N ALA A 135 -0.72 5.00 4.60
CA ALA A 135 0.18 4.01 4.02
C ALA A 135 -0.50 3.39 2.80
N SER A 136 0.28 2.97 1.81
CA SER A 136 -0.24 2.33 0.60
C SER A 136 0.60 1.12 0.23
N ALA A 137 -0.04 -0.05 0.08
CA ALA A 137 0.61 -1.33 -0.22
C ALA A 137 1.78 -1.62 0.75
N LEU A 138 1.53 -1.46 2.04
CA LEU A 138 2.53 -1.59 3.09
C LEU A 138 2.20 -2.68 4.12
N LEU A 139 0.92 -2.89 4.46
CA LEU A 139 0.54 -3.74 5.59
C LEU A 139 0.98 -5.19 5.40
N ASP A 140 0.96 -5.70 4.17
CA ASP A 140 1.32 -7.07 3.81
C ASP A 140 2.80 -7.40 4.04
N VAL A 141 3.65 -6.38 4.09
CA VAL A 141 5.10 -6.53 4.38
C VAL A 141 5.47 -6.19 5.83
N LEU A 142 4.48 -6.06 6.70
CA LEU A 142 4.65 -5.88 8.15
C LEU A 142 4.37 -7.16 8.92
N THR A 143 4.94 -7.23 10.11
CA THR A 143 4.62 -8.24 11.13
C THR A 143 3.41 -7.81 11.96
N ALA A 144 2.78 -8.75 12.67
CA ALA A 144 1.68 -8.45 13.60
C ALA A 144 2.09 -7.44 14.68
N GLU A 145 3.32 -7.55 15.20
CA GLU A 145 3.85 -6.62 16.18
C GLU A 145 4.01 -5.20 15.64
N GLU A 146 4.44 -5.05 14.37
CA GLU A 146 4.56 -3.73 13.73
C GLU A 146 3.20 -3.09 13.47
N ILE A 147 2.19 -3.88 13.07
CA ILE A 147 0.80 -3.40 12.94
C ILE A 147 0.22 -2.99 14.30
N ASP A 148 0.46 -3.78 15.36
CA ASP A 148 0.01 -3.43 16.70
C ASP A 148 0.64 -2.11 17.19
N ARG A 149 1.95 -1.92 16.99
CA ARG A 149 2.64 -0.66 17.30
C ARG A 149 2.07 0.53 16.51
N LEU A 150 1.78 0.35 15.23
CA LEU A 150 1.14 1.38 14.40
C LEU A 150 -0.23 1.75 14.96
N ALA A 151 -1.07 0.77 15.29
CA ALA A 151 -2.38 0.99 15.86
C ALA A 151 -2.32 1.69 17.22
N ALA A 152 -1.39 1.25 18.11
CA ALA A 152 -1.14 1.87 19.40
C ALA A 152 -0.69 3.33 19.27
N ALA A 153 0.22 3.63 18.33
CA ALA A 153 0.73 4.97 18.09
C ALA A 153 -0.39 5.90 17.59
N CYS A 154 -1.19 5.45 16.61
CA CYS A 154 -2.33 6.21 16.08
C CYS A 154 -3.39 6.46 17.16
N ALA A 155 -3.73 5.45 17.97
CA ALA A 155 -4.70 5.57 19.04
C ALA A 155 -4.21 6.51 20.14
N GLY A 156 -2.95 6.35 20.60
CA GLY A 156 -2.33 7.19 21.63
C GLY A 156 -2.27 8.67 21.23
N ALA A 157 -2.05 8.96 19.96
CA ALA A 157 -2.08 10.32 19.42
C ALA A 157 -3.50 10.79 19.00
N GLY A 158 -4.50 9.89 19.00
CA GLY A 158 -5.86 10.14 18.52
C GLY A 158 -5.93 10.47 17.03
N VAL A 159 -4.97 10.00 16.23
CA VAL A 159 -4.81 10.30 14.80
C VAL A 159 -5.46 9.22 13.95
N PRO A 160 -6.34 9.56 12.99
CA PRO A 160 -6.89 8.59 12.05
C PRO A 160 -5.81 8.02 11.15
N ALA A 161 -6.03 6.77 10.66
CA ALA A 161 -5.17 6.12 9.69
C ALA A 161 -5.96 5.70 8.45
N LEU A 162 -5.46 6.04 7.25
CA LEU A 162 -5.97 5.56 5.96
C LEU A 162 -4.90 4.67 5.32
N LEU A 163 -5.16 3.36 5.32
CA LEU A 163 -4.26 2.31 4.87
C LEU A 163 -4.85 1.69 3.62
N THR A 164 -4.17 1.83 2.48
CA THR A 164 -4.76 1.49 1.18
C THR A 164 -4.01 0.37 0.47
N LEU A 165 -4.72 -0.34 -0.41
CA LEU A 165 -4.17 -1.32 -1.34
C LEU A 165 -3.42 -2.47 -0.66
N SER A 166 -3.95 -2.95 0.47
CA SER A 166 -3.45 -4.17 1.12
C SER A 166 -4.00 -5.39 0.41
N VAL A 167 -3.12 -6.32 0.03
CA VAL A 167 -3.52 -7.53 -0.70
C VAL A 167 -4.50 -8.38 0.11
N ALA A 168 -5.49 -8.96 -0.58
CA ALA A 168 -6.51 -9.83 0.02
C ALA A 168 -6.29 -11.31 -0.32
N GLY A 169 -5.16 -11.66 -0.95
CA GLY A 169 -4.80 -13.04 -1.27
C GLY A 169 -5.66 -13.70 -2.35
N ARG A 170 -6.51 -12.96 -3.03
CA ARG A 170 -7.39 -13.45 -4.11
C ARG A 170 -7.06 -12.78 -5.43
N VAL A 171 -6.98 -13.60 -6.47
CA VAL A 171 -6.82 -13.17 -7.87
C VAL A 171 -7.85 -13.88 -8.72
N ASP A 172 -8.58 -13.14 -9.55
CA ASP A 172 -9.48 -13.70 -10.55
C ASP A 172 -8.91 -13.41 -11.96
N ILE A 173 -8.71 -14.45 -12.77
CA ILE A 173 -8.16 -14.33 -14.12
C ILE A 173 -9.17 -14.88 -15.14
N THR A 174 -9.35 -14.16 -16.23
CA THR A 174 -10.23 -14.58 -17.34
C THR A 174 -9.48 -14.43 -18.68
N PRO A 175 -9.42 -15.49 -19.49
CA PRO A 175 -9.99 -16.84 -19.27
C PRO A 175 -9.28 -17.57 -18.15
N ALA A 176 -10.00 -18.44 -17.42
CA ALA A 176 -9.45 -19.20 -16.31
C ALA A 176 -8.50 -20.32 -16.78
N ASP A 177 -7.52 -20.65 -15.95
CA ASP A 177 -6.61 -21.77 -16.14
C ASP A 177 -6.54 -22.61 -14.85
N PRO A 178 -6.47 -23.95 -14.94
CA PRO A 178 -6.37 -24.81 -13.76
C PRO A 178 -5.22 -24.44 -12.80
N LEU A 179 -4.13 -23.82 -13.32
CA LEU A 179 -2.95 -23.46 -12.54
C LEU A 179 -3.14 -22.15 -11.76
N ASP A 180 -4.13 -21.32 -12.07
CA ASP A 180 -4.36 -20.02 -11.41
C ASP A 180 -4.45 -20.17 -9.88
N ALA A 181 -5.21 -21.16 -9.41
CA ALA A 181 -5.42 -21.39 -7.98
C ALA A 181 -4.14 -21.85 -7.27
N GLU A 182 -3.38 -22.74 -7.90
CA GLU A 182 -2.14 -23.31 -7.33
C GLU A 182 -1.06 -22.21 -7.21
N ILE A 183 -0.92 -21.36 -8.24
CA ILE A 183 0.00 -20.22 -8.22
C ILE A 183 -0.44 -19.19 -7.18
N THR A 184 -1.75 -18.89 -7.08
CA THR A 184 -2.28 -17.96 -6.05
C THR A 184 -1.94 -18.45 -4.65
N GLU A 185 -2.14 -19.74 -4.37
CA GLU A 185 -1.84 -20.32 -3.06
C GLU A 185 -0.35 -20.26 -2.73
N ALA A 186 0.52 -20.64 -3.69
CA ALA A 186 1.96 -20.58 -3.52
C ALA A 186 2.45 -19.13 -3.29
N PHE A 187 1.94 -18.18 -4.05
CA PHE A 187 2.23 -16.76 -3.86
C PHE A 187 1.80 -16.27 -2.47
N ASN A 188 0.60 -16.62 -2.01
CA ASN A 188 0.12 -16.22 -0.68
C ASN A 188 0.99 -16.81 0.44
N THR A 189 1.47 -18.06 0.29
CA THR A 189 2.42 -18.66 1.22
C THR A 189 3.76 -17.90 1.21
N HIS A 190 4.26 -17.57 0.02
CA HIS A 190 5.48 -16.79 -0.14
C HIS A 190 5.40 -15.41 0.54
N GLN A 191 4.24 -14.75 0.51
CA GLN A 191 4.06 -13.47 1.19
C GLN A 191 4.08 -13.56 2.71
N ARG A 192 3.79 -14.73 3.30
CA ARG A 192 3.84 -14.97 4.76
C ARG A 192 5.21 -15.37 5.30
N ARG A 193 6.26 -15.38 4.46
CA ARG A 193 7.60 -15.75 4.90
C ARG A 193 8.17 -14.75 5.92
N GLY A 194 8.94 -15.25 6.88
CA GLY A 194 9.66 -14.40 7.85
C GLY A 194 8.74 -13.58 8.76
N ASP A 195 7.63 -14.16 9.19
CA ASP A 195 6.62 -13.55 10.08
C ASP A 195 5.84 -12.38 9.45
N LEU A 196 5.99 -12.14 8.14
CA LEU A 196 5.18 -11.15 7.41
C LEU A 196 3.73 -11.62 7.30
N LEU A 197 2.80 -10.70 7.38
CA LEU A 197 1.37 -11.03 7.37
C LEU A 197 0.81 -11.37 5.98
N GLY A 198 1.40 -10.82 4.91
CA GLY A 198 0.87 -11.05 3.58
C GLY A 198 -0.63 -10.74 3.48
N PRO A 199 -1.45 -11.68 2.95
CA PRO A 199 -2.88 -11.45 2.78
C PRO A 199 -3.69 -11.38 4.09
N ASP A 200 -3.10 -11.72 5.25
CA ASP A 200 -3.77 -11.66 6.55
C ASP A 200 -3.69 -10.27 7.20
N ALA A 201 -2.90 -9.36 6.61
CA ALA A 201 -2.58 -8.05 7.16
C ALA A 201 -3.82 -7.16 7.39
N VAL A 202 -4.83 -7.23 6.53
CA VAL A 202 -6.07 -6.44 6.69
C VAL A 202 -6.84 -6.88 7.94
N THR A 203 -6.95 -8.20 8.17
CA THR A 203 -7.64 -8.73 9.35
C THR A 203 -6.90 -8.33 10.61
N GLU A 204 -5.58 -8.52 10.66
CA GLU A 204 -4.75 -8.14 11.81
C GLU A 204 -4.82 -6.64 12.08
N ALA A 205 -4.76 -5.79 11.04
CA ALA A 205 -4.90 -4.34 11.20
C ALA A 205 -6.27 -3.96 11.79
N CYS A 206 -7.35 -4.56 11.30
CA CYS A 206 -8.70 -4.30 11.84
C CYS A 206 -8.80 -4.67 13.32
N GLU A 207 -8.27 -5.84 13.71
CA GLU A 207 -8.27 -6.30 15.08
C GLU A 207 -7.37 -5.42 15.98
N ALA A 208 -6.18 -5.06 15.51
CA ALA A 208 -5.27 -4.19 16.23
C ALA A 208 -5.89 -2.81 16.50
N PHE A 209 -6.38 -2.13 15.49
CA PHE A 209 -7.02 -0.83 15.65
C PHE A 209 -8.28 -0.90 16.54
N ALA A 210 -9.09 -1.97 16.42
CA ALA A 210 -10.26 -2.19 17.26
C ALA A 210 -9.88 -2.40 18.75
N ARG A 211 -8.79 -3.14 19.04
CA ARG A 211 -8.26 -3.32 20.41
C ARG A 211 -7.95 -1.98 21.09
N TYR A 212 -7.48 -0.99 20.32
CA TYR A 212 -7.22 0.37 20.79
C TYR A 212 -8.43 1.31 20.67
N GLY A 213 -9.64 0.77 20.46
CA GLY A 213 -10.89 1.53 20.50
C GLY A 213 -11.18 2.34 19.24
N ALA A 214 -10.50 2.10 18.13
CA ALA A 214 -10.83 2.78 16.88
C ALA A 214 -12.08 2.19 16.23
N THR A 215 -12.90 3.04 15.59
CA THR A 215 -13.89 2.59 14.63
C THR A 215 -13.18 2.29 13.31
N VAL A 216 -13.29 1.05 12.83
CA VAL A 216 -12.63 0.60 11.60
C VAL A 216 -13.64 0.42 10.48
N ARG A 217 -13.32 0.91 9.29
CA ARG A 217 -14.08 0.71 8.05
C ARG A 217 -13.18 0.07 7.01
N VAL A 218 -13.68 -0.97 6.34
CA VAL A 218 -12.95 -1.68 5.27
C VAL A 218 -13.75 -1.57 3.98
N HIS A 219 -13.05 -1.25 2.90
CA HIS A 219 -13.63 -1.21 1.56
C HIS A 219 -12.75 -1.99 0.56
N PRO A 220 -13.34 -2.75 -0.37
CA PRO A 220 -12.58 -3.38 -1.43
C PRO A 220 -11.97 -2.32 -2.36
N SER A 221 -10.71 -2.54 -2.75
CA SER A 221 -9.96 -1.68 -3.67
C SER A 221 -9.24 -2.51 -4.75
N PRO A 222 -9.97 -3.32 -5.54
CA PRO A 222 -9.35 -4.23 -6.48
C PRO A 222 -8.74 -3.52 -7.67
N TRP A 223 -7.53 -3.95 -8.10
CA TRP A 223 -7.08 -3.68 -9.45
C TRP A 223 -7.97 -4.42 -10.45
N ARG A 224 -8.32 -3.75 -11.53
CA ARG A 224 -9.05 -4.31 -12.67
C ARG A 224 -8.21 -4.07 -13.91
N LEU A 225 -7.40 -5.07 -14.26
CA LEU A 225 -6.40 -4.95 -15.31
C LEU A 225 -6.96 -5.54 -16.61
N GLY A 226 -6.90 -4.77 -17.66
CA GLY A 226 -7.35 -5.13 -18.98
C GLY A 226 -6.32 -4.81 -20.06
N ARG A 227 -6.82 -4.51 -21.26
CA ARG A 227 -5.96 -4.17 -22.40
C ARG A 227 -5.14 -2.90 -22.16
N ASP A 228 -5.73 -1.91 -21.50
CA ASP A 228 -5.09 -0.61 -21.29
C ASP A 228 -3.95 -0.70 -20.22
N GLU A 229 -4.01 -1.72 -19.35
CA GLU A 229 -3.00 -1.99 -18.32
C GLU A 229 -2.07 -3.17 -18.71
N ALA A 230 -1.88 -3.43 -19.99
CA ALA A 230 -1.13 -4.61 -20.46
C ALA A 230 0.32 -4.66 -19.93
N ASP A 231 1.02 -3.53 -19.90
CA ASP A 231 2.40 -3.47 -19.39
C ASP A 231 2.45 -3.79 -17.89
N LEU A 232 1.51 -3.24 -17.10
CA LEU A 232 1.38 -3.54 -15.68
C LEU A 232 1.03 -5.01 -15.46
N THR A 233 0.09 -5.53 -16.24
CA THR A 233 -0.35 -6.93 -16.16
C THR A 233 0.81 -7.88 -16.45
N ALA A 234 1.59 -7.60 -17.49
CA ALA A 234 2.71 -8.43 -17.87
C ALA A 234 3.81 -8.44 -16.79
N GLU A 235 4.12 -7.27 -16.22
CA GLU A 235 5.14 -7.18 -15.15
C GLU A 235 4.64 -7.84 -13.85
N TRP A 236 3.37 -7.64 -13.49
CA TRP A 236 2.74 -8.30 -12.36
C TRP A 236 2.74 -9.82 -12.52
N LEU A 237 2.36 -10.37 -13.69
CA LEU A 237 2.35 -11.81 -13.95
C LEU A 237 3.74 -12.43 -13.74
N ARG A 238 4.81 -11.77 -14.25
CA ARG A 238 6.18 -12.25 -14.07
C ARG A 238 6.55 -12.35 -12.59
N GLY A 239 6.23 -11.31 -11.82
CA GLY A 239 6.51 -11.27 -10.40
C GLY A 239 5.71 -12.29 -9.59
N TRP A 240 4.44 -12.38 -9.87
CA TRP A 240 3.51 -13.27 -9.20
C TRP A 240 3.87 -14.75 -9.41
N VAL A 241 4.16 -15.13 -10.66
CA VAL A 241 4.58 -16.50 -10.99
C VAL A 241 5.98 -16.82 -10.44
N ALA A 242 6.93 -15.88 -10.52
CA ALA A 242 8.27 -16.08 -10.00
C ALA A 242 8.27 -16.31 -8.49
N ALA A 243 7.51 -15.53 -7.72
CA ALA A 243 7.38 -15.71 -6.28
C ALA A 243 6.69 -17.03 -5.92
N ALA A 244 5.70 -17.47 -6.70
CA ALA A 244 5.07 -18.78 -6.52
C ALA A 244 6.05 -19.94 -6.77
N VAL A 245 6.93 -19.82 -7.77
CA VAL A 245 7.97 -20.83 -8.07
C VAL A 245 9.08 -20.79 -7.01
N GLU A 246 9.44 -19.63 -6.48
CA GLU A 246 10.39 -19.52 -5.35
C GLU A 246 9.88 -20.30 -4.14
N GLU A 247 8.58 -20.21 -3.85
CA GLU A 247 7.93 -20.92 -2.75
C GLU A 247 7.76 -22.41 -3.01
N ARG A 248 7.37 -22.76 -4.26
CA ARG A 248 7.14 -24.13 -4.70
C ARG A 248 7.91 -24.46 -5.97
N PRO A 249 9.21 -24.84 -5.86
CA PRO A 249 10.09 -25.10 -7.03
C PRO A 249 9.59 -26.19 -7.97
N GLU A 250 8.75 -27.11 -7.49
CA GLU A 250 8.13 -28.16 -8.31
C GLU A 250 7.15 -27.61 -9.35
N LEU A 251 6.70 -26.36 -9.20
CA LEU A 251 5.84 -25.69 -10.20
C LEU A 251 6.62 -25.26 -11.44
N ALA A 252 7.96 -25.12 -11.38
CA ALA A 252 8.78 -24.43 -12.38
C ALA A 252 8.46 -24.82 -13.82
N GLY A 253 8.43 -26.14 -14.12
CA GLY A 253 8.19 -26.63 -15.49
C GLY A 253 6.80 -26.31 -16.04
N ARG A 254 5.75 -26.32 -15.18
CA ARG A 254 4.39 -25.96 -15.58
C ARG A 254 4.19 -24.45 -15.61
N ALA A 255 4.84 -23.73 -14.69
CA ALA A 255 4.75 -22.29 -14.55
C ALA A 255 5.35 -21.55 -15.74
N GLU A 256 6.41 -22.07 -16.38
CA GLU A 256 7.00 -21.47 -17.58
C GLU A 256 5.99 -21.43 -18.74
N THR A 257 5.40 -22.56 -19.10
CA THR A 257 4.37 -22.65 -20.16
C THR A 257 3.13 -21.83 -19.82
N TYR A 258 2.71 -21.85 -18.56
CA TYR A 258 1.61 -21.04 -18.06
C TYR A 258 1.89 -19.55 -18.25
N LEU A 259 3.05 -19.06 -17.81
CA LEU A 259 3.42 -17.65 -17.91
C LEU A 259 3.49 -17.19 -19.37
N GLU A 260 4.09 -18.00 -20.26
CA GLU A 260 4.12 -17.71 -21.71
C GLU A 260 2.72 -17.55 -22.29
N SER A 261 1.80 -18.48 -21.97
CA SER A 261 0.41 -18.44 -22.41
C SER A 261 -0.31 -17.18 -21.89
N ARG A 262 -0.12 -16.84 -20.60
CA ARG A 262 -0.74 -15.65 -19.99
C ARG A 262 -0.21 -14.35 -20.59
N LEU A 263 1.10 -14.26 -20.83
CA LEU A 263 1.72 -13.10 -21.48
C LEU A 263 1.25 -12.94 -22.93
N ALA A 264 1.08 -14.05 -23.68
CA ALA A 264 0.52 -14.02 -25.03
C ALA A 264 -0.93 -13.50 -25.04
N ALA A 265 -1.79 -14.01 -24.15
CA ALA A 265 -3.17 -13.55 -23.99
C ALA A 265 -3.24 -12.08 -23.55
N CYS A 266 -2.32 -11.64 -22.68
CA CYS A 266 -2.20 -10.24 -22.27
C CYS A 266 -1.84 -9.35 -23.47
N ALA A 267 -0.85 -9.72 -24.26
CA ALA A 267 -0.41 -8.99 -25.45
C ALA A 267 -1.54 -8.91 -26.52
N ALA A 268 -2.36 -9.96 -26.65
CA ALA A 268 -3.52 -9.97 -27.52
C ALA A 268 -4.69 -9.11 -26.98
N GLY A 269 -4.61 -8.66 -25.71
CA GLY A 269 -5.68 -7.92 -25.04
C GLY A 269 -6.90 -8.79 -24.68
N GLU A 270 -6.70 -10.09 -24.57
CA GLU A 270 -7.73 -11.10 -24.26
C GLU A 270 -7.78 -11.42 -22.75
N LEU A 271 -6.70 -11.08 -22.00
CA LEU A 271 -6.61 -11.33 -20.57
C LEU A 271 -7.33 -10.22 -19.78
N ARG A 272 -8.03 -10.65 -18.72
CA ARG A 272 -8.57 -9.77 -17.69
C ARG A 272 -8.12 -10.31 -16.34
N VAL A 273 -7.56 -9.44 -15.51
CA VAL A 273 -7.08 -9.81 -14.16
C VAL A 273 -7.74 -8.90 -13.14
N VAL A 274 -8.26 -9.48 -12.07
CA VAL A 274 -8.70 -8.74 -10.89
C VAL A 274 -7.82 -9.17 -9.73
N VAL A 275 -6.96 -8.25 -9.26
CA VAL A 275 -6.17 -8.46 -8.04
C VAL A 275 -6.90 -7.79 -6.90
N HIS A 276 -7.34 -8.59 -5.92
CA HIS A 276 -8.14 -8.08 -4.81
C HIS A 276 -7.25 -7.45 -3.74
N HIS A 277 -7.60 -6.21 -3.41
CA HIS A 277 -7.04 -5.44 -2.30
C HIS A 277 -8.19 -4.91 -1.43
N SER A 278 -7.85 -4.45 -0.25
CA SER A 278 -8.76 -3.73 0.65
C SER A 278 -8.10 -2.47 1.17
N ASP A 279 -8.90 -1.42 1.33
CA ASP A 279 -8.54 -0.19 2.01
C ASP A 279 -9.17 -0.15 3.38
N VAL A 280 -8.42 0.33 4.37
CA VAL A 280 -8.84 0.42 5.77
C VAL A 280 -8.79 1.88 6.23
N LEU A 281 -9.88 2.38 6.80
CA LEU A 281 -9.92 3.64 7.53
C LEU A 281 -10.15 3.35 9.01
N ALA A 282 -9.14 3.65 9.83
CA ALA A 282 -9.24 3.56 11.28
C ALA A 282 -9.43 4.97 11.88
N LEU A 283 -10.47 5.12 12.69
CA LEU A 283 -10.86 6.37 13.33
C LEU A 283 -10.79 6.19 14.86
N PRO A 284 -9.64 6.47 15.51
CA PRO A 284 -9.53 6.46 16.96
C PRO A 284 -10.53 7.42 17.60
N HIS A 285 -11.03 7.08 18.79
CA HIS A 285 -11.80 8.03 19.57
C HIS A 285 -10.97 9.30 19.85
N PRO A 286 -11.58 10.50 19.88
CA PRO A 286 -10.87 11.69 20.31
C PRO A 286 -10.26 11.43 21.70
N VAL A 287 -8.95 11.64 21.83
CA VAL A 287 -8.30 11.62 23.17
C VAL A 287 -8.99 12.70 23.99
N GLY A 288 -9.66 12.29 25.06
CA GLY A 288 -10.65 13.06 25.77
C GLY A 288 -10.20 14.49 26.07
N GLY A 289 -11.04 15.43 25.67
CA GLY A 289 -11.22 16.61 26.51
C GLY A 289 -11.78 16.10 27.83
N ALA A 290 -11.05 16.27 28.91
CA ALA A 290 -11.56 16.07 30.23
C ALA A 290 -12.86 16.90 30.36
N ALA A 291 -13.94 16.22 30.79
CA ALA A 291 -15.19 16.87 31.15
C ALA A 291 -14.99 17.84 32.29
#